data_7023605a11dfb54276a07e9769ef127c
#
_entry.id   7023605a11dfb54276a07e9769ef127c
#
_cell.length_a   1.000
_cell.length_b   1.000
_cell.length_c   1.000
_cell.angle_alpha   90.00
_cell.angle_beta   90.00
_cell.angle_gamma   90.00
#
_symmetry.space_group_name_H-M   'P 1'
#
loop_
_entity.id
_entity.type
_entity.pdbx_description
1 polymer ?
#
loop_
_entity_poly.entity_id
_entity_poly.type
_entity_poly.pdbx_seq_one_letter_code
_entity_poly.pdbx_strand_id
1 'polypeptide(L)'
;MKKFLKYFAAGCMVFSMTSCLDVEPQSEITDAGYWKEEGQFSSANTGLQAMFRDRTFTLFEWGEMRTNLYGGSSFSGEASSGYEFMWNNLLSQASPAISNYGGCYTLINQLNLMIAKTENTDLIKEAAKKNYLGSAYGMRAFIYFQLLRTYGDVIVVTDYTKGSDISIGSMGKAASPAAEVMAQIKKDIEASEKAYGDNYKFANGRNYWSLAATKMLKGEAYLWSGKQMGGGNADYQIAKAAYEDVKKADVALQNDFTKVFAFNNKKNKEIIYAVYYGKDEKTMWNDTFRLTLVMGSMFFKNYYEADGTSLAESAMSNMDGVMRISLNKDMWKELYRDGDTRKAGSLKDIYAKNEDGSLKYVGNIQYKFQGTLPEGYNQRQWLDDYPIYTSVRDKK
;
A
#
# COMPACT_ATOMS: atom_id res chain seq x y z
N MET A 1 -74.30 16.52 11.29
CA MET A 1 -73.33 16.22 10.20
C MET A 1 -72.04 17.01 10.22
N LYS A 2 -72.01 18.32 10.41
CA LYS A 2 -70.76 19.12 10.36
C LYS A 2 -69.73 18.81 11.47
N LYS A 3 -70.12 18.26 12.63
CA LYS A 3 -69.17 17.87 13.70
C LYS A 3 -68.52 16.49 13.47
N PHE A 4 -69.23 15.57 12.83
CA PHE A 4 -68.73 14.22 12.52
C PHE A 4 -67.69 14.26 11.41
N LEU A 5 -67.82 15.17 10.45
CA LEU A 5 -66.87 15.34 9.34
C LEU A 5 -65.51 15.90 9.83
N LYS A 6 -65.51 16.75 10.88
CA LYS A 6 -64.25 17.30 11.48
C LYS A 6 -63.44 16.24 12.22
N TYR A 7 -64.06 15.30 12.91
CA TYR A 7 -63.33 14.24 13.58
C TYR A 7 -62.88 13.13 12.67
N PHE A 8 -63.58 12.91 11.55
CA PHE A 8 -63.12 11.97 10.51
C PHE A 8 -61.93 12.51 9.73
N ALA A 9 -61.92 13.80 9.41
CA ALA A 9 -60.76 14.46 8.78
C ALA A 9 -59.54 14.52 9.69
N ALA A 10 -59.70 14.71 11.03
CA ALA A 10 -58.60 14.68 11.99
C ALA A 10 -58.05 13.26 12.21
N GLY A 11 -58.92 12.21 12.18
CA GLY A 11 -58.51 10.81 12.28
C GLY A 11 -57.70 10.34 11.06
N CYS A 12 -58.08 10.78 9.86
CA CYS A 12 -57.31 10.44 8.64
C CYS A 12 -55.93 11.15 8.55
N MET A 13 -55.79 12.34 9.15
CA MET A 13 -54.51 13.04 9.16
C MET A 13 -53.48 12.43 10.14
N VAL A 14 -53.92 11.75 11.19
CA VAL A 14 -53.02 11.09 12.14
C VAL A 14 -52.50 9.75 11.61
N PHE A 15 -53.30 9.06 10.76
CA PHE A 15 -52.85 7.81 10.11
C PHE A 15 -51.93 7.97 8.93
N SER A 16 -51.88 9.17 8.35
CA SER A 16 -50.98 9.46 7.20
C SER A 16 -49.58 9.90 7.59
N MET A 17 -49.28 10.12 8.86
CA MET A 17 -47.94 10.53 9.33
C MET A 17 -47.04 9.37 9.75
N THR A 18 -47.50 8.13 9.79
CA THR A 18 -46.68 6.98 10.19
C THR A 18 -46.23 6.11 9.03
N SER A 19 -46.56 6.48 7.78
CA SER A 19 -46.29 5.64 6.60
C SER A 19 -45.05 6.02 5.76
N CYS A 20 -44.32 7.05 6.14
CA CYS A 20 -43.24 7.54 5.28
C CYS A 20 -41.85 7.51 5.92
N LEU A 21 -41.68 6.85 7.08
CA LEU A 21 -40.37 6.89 7.80
C LEU A 21 -39.50 5.65 7.68
N ASP A 22 -39.98 4.58 7.06
CA ASP A 22 -39.25 3.31 6.91
C ASP A 22 -39.12 2.84 5.46
N VAL A 23 -39.09 3.74 4.48
CA VAL A 23 -38.70 3.34 3.11
C VAL A 23 -37.19 3.30 3.01
N GLU A 24 -36.65 2.09 3.11
CA GLU A 24 -35.24 1.90 2.72
C GLU A 24 -35.04 2.42 1.27
N PRO A 25 -34.04 3.26 1.02
CA PRO A 25 -33.76 3.74 -0.33
C PRO A 25 -33.48 2.55 -1.25
N GLN A 26 -34.33 2.32 -2.24
CA GLN A 26 -34.15 1.21 -3.20
C GLN A 26 -32.99 1.45 -4.18
N SER A 27 -32.47 2.66 -4.22
CA SER A 27 -31.37 3.08 -5.12
C SER A 27 -30.01 3.18 -4.43
N GLU A 28 -29.93 3.04 -3.11
CA GLU A 28 -28.68 3.14 -2.36
C GLU A 28 -28.47 1.87 -1.52
N ILE A 29 -27.22 1.38 -1.52
CA ILE A 29 -26.83 0.26 -0.66
C ILE A 29 -26.61 0.81 0.75
N THR A 30 -27.57 0.57 1.65
CA THR A 30 -27.43 0.93 3.06
C THR A 30 -26.65 -0.14 3.84
N ASP A 31 -26.06 0.22 4.98
CA ASP A 31 -25.41 -0.77 5.87
C ASP A 31 -26.39 -1.87 6.32
N ALA A 32 -27.65 -1.53 6.51
CA ALA A 32 -28.71 -2.49 6.86
C ALA A 32 -29.11 -3.42 5.68
N GLY A 33 -28.99 -2.91 4.46
CA GLY A 33 -29.31 -3.64 3.22
C GLY A 33 -28.16 -4.48 2.69
N TYR A 34 -26.91 -4.16 3.06
CA TYR A 34 -25.70 -4.90 2.71
C TYR A 34 -25.54 -6.15 3.63
N TRP A 35 -24.57 -6.88 3.65
CA TRP A 35 -24.23 -7.96 4.58
C TRP A 35 -25.30 -9.08 4.75
N LYS A 36 -26.11 -9.34 3.70
CA LYS A 36 -27.17 -10.35 3.70
C LYS A 36 -26.78 -11.65 2.99
N GLU A 37 -25.70 -11.64 2.20
CA GLU A 37 -25.27 -12.74 1.36
C GLU A 37 -23.76 -12.93 1.42
N GLU A 38 -23.27 -14.17 1.24
CA GLU A 38 -21.83 -14.52 1.22
C GLU A 38 -21.05 -13.68 0.21
N GLY A 39 -21.64 -13.41 -0.98
CA GLY A 39 -21.01 -12.61 -2.05
C GLY A 39 -20.68 -11.19 -1.63
N GLN A 40 -21.44 -10.60 -0.71
CA GLN A 40 -21.22 -9.23 -0.23
C GLN A 40 -19.97 -9.15 0.68
N PHE A 41 -19.70 -10.18 1.48
CA PHE A 41 -18.47 -10.26 2.26
C PHE A 41 -17.24 -10.41 1.36
N SER A 42 -17.35 -11.21 0.30
CA SER A 42 -16.28 -11.35 -0.71
C SER A 42 -16.02 -10.02 -1.41
N SER A 43 -17.08 -9.33 -1.83
CA SER A 43 -16.97 -8.01 -2.49
C SER A 43 -16.38 -6.96 -1.55
N ALA A 44 -16.80 -6.94 -0.27
CA ALA A 44 -16.22 -6.04 0.74
C ALA A 44 -14.73 -6.31 0.94
N ASN A 45 -14.30 -7.58 1.05
CA ASN A 45 -12.90 -7.93 1.17
C ASN A 45 -12.08 -7.48 -0.05
N THR A 46 -12.63 -7.61 -1.26
CA THR A 46 -11.99 -7.08 -2.49
C THR A 46 -11.93 -5.55 -2.46
N GLY A 47 -12.99 -4.89 -2.00
CA GLY A 47 -13.02 -3.44 -1.80
C GLY A 47 -11.95 -2.94 -0.84
N LEU A 48 -11.67 -3.67 0.23
CA LEU A 48 -10.58 -3.35 1.17
C LEU A 48 -9.20 -3.40 0.48
N GLN A 49 -8.94 -4.35 -0.42
CA GLN A 49 -7.70 -4.38 -1.20
C GLN A 49 -7.60 -3.16 -2.14
N ALA A 50 -8.71 -2.76 -2.75
CA ALA A 50 -8.75 -1.56 -3.59
C ALA A 50 -8.50 -0.27 -2.78
N MET A 51 -9.10 -0.14 -1.60
CA MET A 51 -8.84 0.99 -0.68
C MET A 51 -7.39 1.01 -0.18
N PHE A 52 -6.80 -0.16 0.07
CA PHE A 52 -5.38 -0.26 0.41
C PHE A 52 -4.51 0.21 -0.76
N ARG A 53 -4.84 -0.18 -2.00
CA ARG A 53 -4.17 0.30 -3.21
C ARG A 53 -4.12 1.82 -3.29
N ASP A 54 -5.19 2.50 -2.88
CA ASP A 54 -5.23 3.97 -2.85
C ASP A 54 -4.29 4.60 -1.82
N ARG A 55 -3.67 3.81 -0.96
CA ARG A 55 -2.65 4.26 0.01
C ARG A 55 -1.22 4.06 -0.47
N THR A 56 -1.00 3.42 -1.61
CA THR A 56 0.35 3.05 -2.08
C THR A 56 1.26 4.27 -2.22
N PHE A 57 0.76 5.39 -2.77
CA PHE A 57 1.55 6.62 -2.87
C PHE A 57 1.88 7.21 -1.49
N THR A 58 0.91 7.24 -0.58
CA THR A 58 1.12 7.67 0.81
C THR A 58 2.19 6.82 1.51
N LEU A 59 2.15 5.50 1.32
CA LEU A 59 3.15 4.59 1.88
C LEU A 59 4.55 4.85 1.29
N PHE A 60 4.64 5.15 0.01
CA PHE A 60 5.89 5.54 -0.63
C PHE A 60 6.43 6.87 -0.07
N GLU A 61 5.58 7.88 0.10
CA GLU A 61 5.96 9.16 0.72
C GLU A 61 6.47 8.99 2.15
N TRP A 62 5.78 8.18 2.95
CA TRP A 62 6.14 7.97 4.36
C TRP A 62 7.41 7.13 4.55
N GLY A 63 7.68 6.22 3.63
CA GLY A 63 8.80 5.30 3.69
C GLY A 63 9.94 5.70 2.76
N GLU A 64 9.84 5.27 1.52
CA GLU A 64 10.95 5.31 0.55
C GLU A 64 11.45 6.74 0.26
N MET A 65 10.53 7.70 0.07
CA MET A 65 10.89 9.07 -0.30
C MET A 65 11.67 9.79 0.80
N ARG A 66 11.53 9.38 2.05
CA ARG A 66 12.25 9.95 3.20
C ARG A 66 13.60 9.31 3.47
N THR A 67 14.02 8.41 2.61
CA THR A 67 15.34 7.78 2.69
C THR A 67 16.37 8.55 1.88
N ASN A 68 17.65 8.28 2.10
CA ASN A 68 18.75 8.82 1.28
C ASN A 68 18.79 8.25 -0.15
N LEU A 69 17.89 7.35 -0.50
CA LEU A 69 17.84 6.75 -1.84
C LEU A 69 17.34 7.73 -2.90
N TYR A 70 16.57 8.73 -2.48
CA TYR A 70 16.02 9.76 -3.36
C TYR A 70 16.62 11.14 -3.08
N GLY A 71 16.58 12.00 -4.09
CA GLY A 71 17.12 13.35 -4.03
C GLY A 71 16.63 14.20 -5.19
N GLY A 72 17.23 15.39 -5.33
CA GLY A 72 17.03 16.23 -6.51
C GLY A 72 17.59 15.54 -7.76
N SER A 73 17.09 15.96 -8.93
CA SER A 73 17.56 15.41 -10.21
C SER A 73 19.05 15.53 -10.40
N SER A 74 19.69 14.44 -10.82
CA SER A 74 21.09 14.39 -11.24
C SER A 74 21.27 14.83 -12.69
N PHE A 75 20.17 15.08 -13.40
CA PHE A 75 20.15 15.33 -14.84
C PHE A 75 19.79 16.78 -15.13
N SER A 76 20.49 17.40 -16.07
CA SER A 76 20.25 18.78 -16.49
C SER A 76 18.86 18.93 -17.10
N GLY A 77 18.13 19.97 -16.68
CA GLY A 77 16.79 20.28 -17.18
C GLY A 77 15.66 19.49 -16.53
N GLU A 78 15.94 18.54 -15.67
CA GLU A 78 14.95 17.77 -14.93
C GLU A 78 14.61 18.48 -13.61
N ALA A 79 13.40 18.94 -13.47
CA ALA A 79 12.99 19.66 -12.27
C ALA A 79 12.32 18.71 -11.28
N SER A 80 12.92 18.56 -10.11
CA SER A 80 12.21 18.08 -8.93
C SER A 80 11.56 19.28 -8.26
N SER A 81 10.26 19.26 -8.06
CA SER A 81 9.57 20.36 -7.38
C SER A 81 8.54 19.83 -6.41
N GLY A 82 8.57 20.35 -5.18
CA GLY A 82 7.57 20.09 -4.17
C GLY A 82 7.82 18.86 -3.27
N TYR A 83 8.90 18.12 -3.49
CA TYR A 83 9.25 16.96 -2.67
C TYR A 83 10.55 17.10 -1.89
N GLU A 84 11.24 18.22 -2.02
CA GLU A 84 12.54 18.52 -1.39
C GLU A 84 12.46 18.44 0.14
N PHE A 85 11.33 18.83 0.73
CA PHE A 85 11.08 18.71 2.16
C PHE A 85 11.12 17.25 2.64
N MET A 86 10.69 16.32 1.79
CA MET A 86 10.61 14.89 2.11
C MET A 86 12.00 14.27 2.19
N TRP A 87 12.76 14.28 1.10
CA TRP A 87 14.06 13.63 1.09
C TRP A 87 15.16 14.38 1.85
N ASN A 88 15.04 15.69 2.02
CA ASN A 88 15.94 16.45 2.88
C ASN A 88 15.55 16.40 4.37
N ASN A 89 14.44 15.74 4.72
CA ASN A 89 13.89 15.70 6.07
C ASN A 89 13.71 17.08 6.71
N LEU A 90 13.29 18.08 5.91
CA LEU A 90 13.02 19.46 6.34
C LEU A 90 11.56 19.67 6.74
N LEU A 91 10.95 18.66 7.32
CA LEU A 91 9.56 18.72 7.79
C LEU A 91 9.46 19.61 9.03
N SER A 92 8.46 20.47 9.06
CA SER A 92 8.17 21.35 10.17
C SER A 92 6.66 21.53 10.35
N GLN A 93 6.23 22.09 11.47
CA GLN A 93 4.82 22.41 11.68
C GLN A 93 4.27 23.38 10.62
N ALA A 94 5.08 24.33 10.16
CA ALA A 94 4.72 25.26 9.10
C ALA A 94 4.73 24.64 7.69
N SER A 95 5.50 23.57 7.50
CA SER A 95 5.64 22.85 6.23
C SER A 95 5.67 21.33 6.47
N PRO A 96 4.51 20.75 6.84
CA PRO A 96 4.45 19.36 7.29
C PRO A 96 4.60 18.35 6.17
N ALA A 97 4.44 18.73 4.91
CA ALA A 97 4.47 17.94 3.66
C ALA A 97 3.64 16.64 3.64
N ILE A 98 3.53 15.94 4.78
CA ILE A 98 2.80 14.68 4.96
C ILE A 98 1.73 14.80 6.05
N SER A 99 0.97 15.88 6.04
CA SER A 99 -0.01 16.19 7.08
C SER A 99 -1.31 15.38 7.01
N ASN A 100 -1.63 14.79 5.87
CA ASN A 100 -2.91 14.14 5.66
C ASN A 100 -2.84 12.61 5.77
N TYR A 101 -3.32 12.08 6.88
CA TYR A 101 -3.50 10.64 7.10
C TYR A 101 -4.98 10.20 7.16
N GLY A 102 -5.91 11.09 6.82
CA GLY A 102 -7.35 10.81 6.87
C GLY A 102 -7.77 9.58 6.06
N GLY A 103 -7.17 9.38 4.89
CA GLY A 103 -7.44 8.20 4.07
C GLY A 103 -7.03 6.87 4.73
N CYS A 104 -6.06 6.87 5.65
CA CYS A 104 -5.73 5.69 6.45
C CYS A 104 -6.85 5.38 7.45
N TYR A 105 -7.43 6.39 8.08
CA TYR A 105 -8.55 6.19 9.01
C TYR A 105 -9.84 5.78 8.30
N THR A 106 -10.05 6.23 7.06
CA THR A 106 -11.15 5.72 6.23
C THR A 106 -10.99 4.20 6.01
N LEU A 107 -9.79 3.75 5.66
CA LEU A 107 -9.50 2.33 5.53
C LEU A 107 -9.64 1.58 6.86
N ILE A 108 -9.12 2.13 7.97
CA ILE A 108 -9.25 1.54 9.31
C ILE A 108 -10.73 1.36 9.67
N ASN A 109 -11.58 2.36 9.40
CA ASN A 109 -13.02 2.24 9.66
C ASN A 109 -13.67 1.12 8.86
N GLN A 110 -13.31 0.95 7.59
CA GLN A 110 -13.83 -0.15 6.78
C GLN A 110 -13.30 -1.52 7.22
N LEU A 111 -12.05 -1.58 7.69
CA LEU A 111 -11.49 -2.79 8.30
C LEU A 111 -12.23 -3.16 9.61
N ASN A 112 -12.53 -2.15 10.46
CA ASN A 112 -13.31 -2.34 11.66
C ASN A 112 -14.74 -2.87 11.34
N LEU A 113 -15.38 -2.29 10.32
CA LEU A 113 -16.68 -2.75 9.83
C LEU A 113 -16.62 -4.21 9.36
N MET A 114 -15.61 -4.54 8.53
CA MET A 114 -15.43 -5.92 8.04
C MET A 114 -15.24 -6.90 9.19
N ILE A 115 -14.43 -6.56 10.20
CA ILE A 115 -14.21 -7.38 11.40
C ILE A 115 -15.54 -7.60 12.10
N ALA A 116 -16.26 -6.51 12.47
CA ALA A 116 -17.51 -6.60 13.23
C ALA A 116 -18.59 -7.41 12.51
N LYS A 117 -18.75 -7.20 11.19
CA LYS A 117 -19.75 -7.95 10.40
C LYS A 117 -19.36 -9.42 10.24
N THR A 118 -18.05 -9.70 10.07
CA THR A 118 -17.59 -11.07 9.90
C THR A 118 -17.64 -11.88 11.19
N GLU A 119 -17.34 -11.29 12.34
CA GLU A 119 -17.43 -11.97 13.64
C GLU A 119 -18.87 -12.38 13.99
N ASN A 120 -19.84 -11.54 13.63
CA ASN A 120 -21.23 -11.66 14.05
C ASN A 120 -22.15 -12.24 12.96
N THR A 121 -21.65 -13.08 12.05
CA THR A 121 -22.46 -13.68 10.98
C THR A 121 -22.30 -15.19 10.92
N ASP A 122 -23.38 -15.87 10.54
CA ASP A 122 -23.43 -17.28 10.16
C ASP A 122 -23.67 -17.48 8.66
N LEU A 123 -23.70 -16.37 7.88
CA LEU A 123 -23.98 -16.40 6.44
C LEU A 123 -22.81 -16.92 5.59
N ILE A 124 -21.60 -16.97 6.15
CA ILE A 124 -20.38 -17.37 5.44
C ILE A 124 -19.74 -18.59 6.07
N LYS A 125 -19.10 -19.41 5.24
CA LYS A 125 -18.40 -20.60 5.69
C LYS A 125 -17.24 -20.24 6.61
N GLU A 126 -16.96 -21.07 7.59
CA GLU A 126 -15.92 -20.88 8.60
C GLU A 126 -14.54 -20.62 7.96
N ALA A 127 -14.20 -21.29 6.86
CA ALA A 127 -12.93 -21.06 6.15
C ALA A 127 -12.85 -19.66 5.54
N ALA A 128 -13.96 -19.13 4.98
CA ALA A 128 -14.03 -17.77 4.47
C ALA A 128 -13.97 -16.74 5.60
N LYS A 129 -14.72 -17.00 6.70
CA LYS A 129 -14.72 -16.18 7.92
C LYS A 129 -13.30 -16.00 8.46
N LYS A 130 -12.55 -17.09 8.60
CA LYS A 130 -11.13 -17.07 9.04
C LYS A 130 -10.24 -16.24 8.11
N ASN A 131 -10.39 -16.39 6.80
CA ASN A 131 -9.61 -15.61 5.84
C ASN A 131 -9.93 -14.12 5.91
N TYR A 132 -11.21 -13.74 6.02
CA TYR A 132 -11.59 -12.34 6.08
C TYR A 132 -11.14 -11.67 7.38
N LEU A 133 -11.30 -12.33 8.52
CA LEU A 133 -10.81 -11.83 9.81
C LEU A 133 -9.29 -11.71 9.82
N GLY A 134 -8.60 -12.75 9.38
CA GLY A 134 -7.13 -12.74 9.31
C GLY A 134 -6.60 -11.61 8.44
N SER A 135 -7.23 -11.39 7.28
CA SER A 135 -6.88 -10.28 6.38
C SER A 135 -7.16 -8.91 7.01
N ALA A 136 -8.35 -8.71 7.56
CA ALA A 136 -8.75 -7.42 8.11
C ALA A 136 -7.92 -7.00 9.33
N TYR A 137 -7.65 -7.91 10.26
CA TYR A 137 -6.76 -7.65 11.39
C TYR A 137 -5.33 -7.39 10.95
N GLY A 138 -4.78 -8.19 10.03
CA GLY A 138 -3.42 -8.01 9.52
C GLY A 138 -3.22 -6.67 8.79
N MET A 139 -4.17 -6.29 7.94
CA MET A 139 -4.15 -4.99 7.24
C MET A 139 -4.30 -3.82 8.22
N ARG A 140 -5.15 -3.92 9.26
CA ARG A 140 -5.30 -2.88 10.27
C ARG A 140 -4.02 -2.69 11.07
N ALA A 141 -3.39 -3.78 11.49
CA ALA A 141 -2.08 -3.75 12.13
C ALA A 141 -1.02 -3.07 11.25
N PHE A 142 -0.99 -3.39 9.96
CA PHE A 142 -0.05 -2.78 9.01
C PHE A 142 -0.25 -1.26 8.93
N ILE A 143 -1.50 -0.79 8.76
CA ILE A 143 -1.77 0.64 8.65
C ILE A 143 -1.42 1.38 9.96
N TYR A 144 -1.76 0.82 11.12
CA TYR A 144 -1.35 1.41 12.40
C TYR A 144 0.16 1.43 12.56
N PHE A 145 0.87 0.41 12.08
CA PHE A 145 2.33 0.39 12.12
C PHE A 145 2.96 1.48 11.22
N GLN A 146 2.39 1.75 10.05
CA GLN A 146 2.84 2.86 9.22
C GLN A 146 2.56 4.22 9.90
N LEU A 147 1.37 4.40 10.48
CA LEU A 147 1.01 5.60 11.24
C LEU A 147 1.96 5.82 12.43
N LEU A 148 2.21 4.78 13.23
CA LEU A 148 3.13 4.83 14.37
C LEU A 148 4.54 5.26 13.95
N ARG A 149 5.10 4.65 12.91
CA ARG A 149 6.45 4.98 12.42
C ARG A 149 6.57 6.40 11.89
N THR A 150 5.48 6.97 11.41
CA THR A 150 5.47 8.30 10.78
C THR A 150 5.15 9.41 11.76
N TYR A 151 4.18 9.18 12.66
CA TYR A 151 3.63 10.24 13.53
C TYR A 151 3.84 10.01 15.03
N GLY A 152 4.25 8.82 15.45
CA GLY A 152 4.37 8.47 16.86
C GLY A 152 3.01 8.21 17.50
N ASP A 153 2.54 9.14 18.32
CA ASP A 153 1.23 9.08 18.96
C ASP A 153 0.12 9.30 17.93
N VAL A 154 -0.83 8.38 17.84
CA VAL A 154 -1.94 8.44 16.89
C VAL A 154 -3.24 7.94 17.54
N ILE A 155 -4.38 8.32 16.96
CA ILE A 155 -5.68 7.93 17.49
C ILE A 155 -5.91 6.43 17.21
N VAL A 156 -6.13 5.63 18.27
CA VAL A 156 -6.52 4.23 18.12
C VAL A 156 -8.03 4.10 18.09
N VAL A 157 -8.58 3.53 17.01
CA VAL A 157 -10.01 3.25 16.82
C VAL A 157 -10.16 1.81 16.36
N THR A 158 -10.85 1.00 17.14
CA THR A 158 -11.10 -0.43 16.86
C THR A 158 -12.54 -0.74 16.51
N ASP A 159 -13.45 0.18 16.78
CA ASP A 159 -14.87 0.08 16.43
C ASP A 159 -15.14 0.88 15.15
N TYR A 160 -16.06 0.40 14.31
CA TYR A 160 -16.49 1.17 13.15
C TYR A 160 -17.49 2.24 13.54
N THR A 161 -17.39 3.39 12.88
CA THR A 161 -18.32 4.50 13.04
C THR A 161 -19.38 4.43 11.94
N LYS A 162 -20.65 4.41 12.30
CA LYS A 162 -21.77 4.54 11.37
C LYS A 162 -21.96 6.02 11.01
N GLY A 163 -22.38 6.29 9.78
CA GLY A 163 -22.67 7.65 9.35
C GLY A 163 -23.69 8.38 10.23
N SER A 164 -24.68 7.62 10.77
CA SER A 164 -25.69 8.12 11.72
C SER A 164 -25.13 8.53 13.09
N ASP A 165 -23.97 8.02 13.47
CA ASP A 165 -23.39 8.19 14.81
C ASP A 165 -22.37 9.35 14.85
N ILE A 166 -22.19 10.04 13.71
CA ILE A 166 -21.24 11.15 13.61
C ILE A 166 -21.83 12.38 14.31
N SER A 167 -21.26 12.74 15.45
CA SER A 167 -21.50 14.02 16.12
C SER A 167 -20.18 14.73 16.36
N ILE A 168 -20.21 16.07 16.47
CA ILE A 168 -19.03 16.88 16.76
C ILE A 168 -18.34 16.39 18.06
N GLY A 169 -19.12 15.99 19.05
CA GLY A 169 -18.60 15.47 20.33
C GLY A 169 -17.96 14.07 20.22
N SER A 170 -18.39 13.23 19.27
CA SER A 170 -17.84 11.88 19.10
C SER A 170 -16.56 11.85 18.24
N MET A 171 -16.26 12.93 17.50
CA MET A 171 -15.09 13.02 16.62
C MET A 171 -13.80 13.45 17.32
N GLY A 172 -13.89 14.05 18.50
CA GLY A 172 -12.74 14.54 19.27
C GLY A 172 -12.09 13.43 20.11
N LYS A 173 -11.26 12.56 19.49
CA LYS A 173 -10.46 11.59 20.25
C LYS A 173 -9.01 12.09 20.37
N ALA A 174 -8.45 11.98 21.58
CA ALA A 174 -7.03 12.23 21.78
C ALA A 174 -6.18 11.15 21.11
N ALA A 175 -4.96 11.52 20.70
CA ALA A 175 -3.98 10.54 20.26
C ALA A 175 -3.61 9.61 21.43
N SER A 176 -3.51 8.33 21.15
CA SER A 176 -2.97 7.32 22.06
C SER A 176 -1.46 7.37 22.04
N PRO A 177 -0.78 7.21 23.19
CA PRO A 177 0.68 7.12 23.23
C PRO A 177 1.23 6.01 22.31
N ALA A 178 2.39 6.20 21.75
CA ALA A 178 3.05 5.27 20.83
C ALA A 178 3.12 3.83 21.39
N ALA A 179 3.29 3.68 22.71
CA ALA A 179 3.30 2.36 23.38
C ALA A 179 1.94 1.65 23.27
N GLU A 180 0.84 2.37 23.42
CA GLU A 180 -0.51 1.82 23.28
C GLU A 180 -0.82 1.48 21.83
N VAL A 181 -0.36 2.34 20.89
CA VAL A 181 -0.48 2.04 19.43
C VAL A 181 0.25 0.75 19.11
N MET A 182 1.48 0.56 19.58
CA MET A 182 2.23 -0.68 19.37
C MET A 182 1.55 -1.89 20.03
N ALA A 183 0.97 -1.72 21.23
CA ALA A 183 0.20 -2.79 21.88
C ALA A 183 -1.02 -3.21 21.02
N GLN A 184 -1.72 -2.25 20.41
CA GLN A 184 -2.83 -2.55 19.50
C GLN A 184 -2.32 -3.24 18.22
N ILE A 185 -1.20 -2.82 17.64
CA ILE A 185 -0.57 -3.48 16.49
C ILE A 185 -0.27 -4.95 16.81
N LYS A 186 0.38 -5.22 17.93
CA LYS A 186 0.71 -6.59 18.38
C LYS A 186 -0.57 -7.42 18.59
N LYS A 187 -1.61 -6.84 19.21
CA LYS A 187 -2.91 -7.48 19.41
C LYS A 187 -3.59 -7.85 18.08
N ASP A 188 -3.57 -6.96 17.10
CA ASP A 188 -4.14 -7.22 15.77
C ASP A 188 -3.34 -8.29 15.00
N ILE A 189 -2.03 -8.32 15.12
CA ILE A 189 -1.18 -9.37 14.57
C ILE A 189 -1.56 -10.73 15.16
N GLU A 190 -1.71 -10.81 16.48
CA GLU A 190 -2.12 -12.04 17.18
C GLU A 190 -3.53 -12.48 16.76
N ALA A 191 -4.47 -11.55 16.62
CA ALA A 191 -5.82 -11.84 16.15
C ALA A 191 -5.81 -12.36 14.70
N SER A 192 -4.99 -11.77 13.83
CA SER A 192 -4.79 -12.23 12.45
C SER A 192 -4.22 -13.65 12.41
N GLU A 193 -3.16 -13.92 13.17
CA GLU A 193 -2.57 -15.26 13.28
C GLU A 193 -3.58 -16.28 13.79
N LYS A 194 -4.33 -15.94 14.84
CA LYS A 194 -5.37 -16.80 15.41
C LYS A 194 -6.47 -17.12 14.40
N ALA A 195 -6.89 -16.12 13.63
CA ALA A 195 -7.92 -16.32 12.60
C ALA A 195 -7.44 -17.25 11.50
N TYR A 196 -6.24 -17.04 10.96
CA TYR A 196 -5.69 -17.93 9.93
C TYR A 196 -5.34 -19.34 10.45
N GLY A 197 -4.96 -19.48 11.73
CA GLY A 197 -4.40 -20.71 12.27
C GLY A 197 -3.13 -21.12 11.50
N ASP A 198 -3.11 -22.35 11.00
CA ASP A 198 -2.00 -22.89 10.20
C ASP A 198 -2.22 -22.77 8.68
N ASN A 199 -3.11 -21.87 8.24
CA ASN A 199 -3.41 -21.73 6.82
C ASN A 199 -2.40 -20.79 6.13
N TYR A 200 -1.29 -21.33 5.66
CA TYR A 200 -0.26 -20.63 4.89
C TYR A 200 -0.57 -20.52 3.38
N LYS A 201 -1.78 -20.90 2.92
CA LYS A 201 -2.15 -20.84 1.50
C LYS A 201 -2.44 -19.40 1.07
N PHE A 202 -2.05 -19.08 -0.15
CA PHE A 202 -2.45 -17.85 -0.83
C PHE A 202 -3.82 -18.07 -1.51
N ALA A 203 -4.89 -18.16 -0.72
CA ALA A 203 -6.22 -18.60 -1.17
C ALA A 203 -6.78 -17.77 -2.33
N ASN A 204 -6.57 -16.46 -2.32
CA ASN A 204 -7.02 -15.51 -3.35
C ASN A 204 -5.86 -14.92 -4.17
N GLY A 205 -4.70 -15.58 -4.15
CA GLY A 205 -3.48 -15.08 -4.78
C GLY A 205 -2.66 -14.15 -3.85
N ARG A 206 -1.53 -13.67 -4.38
CA ARG A 206 -0.55 -12.89 -3.61
C ARG A 206 -0.88 -11.41 -3.52
N ASN A 207 -1.99 -10.99 -4.08
CA ASN A 207 -2.55 -9.65 -4.00
C ASN A 207 -3.70 -9.53 -2.97
N TYR A 208 -3.87 -10.56 -2.16
CA TYR A 208 -4.68 -10.53 -0.94
C TYR A 208 -3.80 -10.77 0.28
N TRP A 209 -4.16 -10.13 1.38
CA TRP A 209 -3.43 -10.33 2.63
C TRP A 209 -3.51 -11.81 3.06
N SER A 210 -2.41 -12.34 3.58
CA SER A 210 -2.27 -13.75 3.94
C SER A 210 -1.56 -13.91 5.29
N LEU A 211 -1.55 -15.14 5.83
CA LEU A 211 -0.77 -15.43 7.03
C LEU A 211 0.72 -15.13 6.84
N ALA A 212 1.26 -15.40 5.65
CA ALA A 212 2.65 -15.07 5.35
C ALA A 212 2.92 -13.56 5.43
N ALA A 213 1.99 -12.73 4.94
CA ALA A 213 2.08 -11.27 5.07
C ALA A 213 1.98 -10.82 6.55
N THR A 214 1.10 -11.45 7.33
CA THR A 214 1.01 -11.20 8.79
C THR A 214 2.32 -11.56 9.50
N LYS A 215 2.97 -12.67 9.13
CA LYS A 215 4.27 -13.08 9.69
C LYS A 215 5.39 -12.11 9.31
N MET A 216 5.40 -11.60 8.08
CA MET A 216 6.32 -10.53 7.66
C MET A 216 6.12 -9.27 8.49
N LEU A 217 4.88 -8.82 8.65
CA LEU A 217 4.55 -7.67 9.49
C LEU A 217 4.95 -7.90 10.96
N LYS A 218 4.69 -9.09 11.50
CA LYS A 218 5.12 -9.44 12.86
C LYS A 218 6.63 -9.30 13.01
N GLY A 219 7.39 -9.85 12.08
CA GLY A 219 8.84 -9.71 12.07
C GLY A 219 9.28 -8.24 12.07
N GLU A 220 8.71 -7.42 11.21
CA GLU A 220 9.03 -6.00 11.09
C GLU A 220 8.64 -5.20 12.35
N ALA A 221 7.42 -5.39 12.85
CA ALA A 221 6.91 -4.68 14.04
C ALA A 221 7.73 -5.02 15.30
N TYR A 222 8.09 -6.29 15.48
CA TYR A 222 8.90 -6.71 16.63
C TYR A 222 10.38 -6.30 16.51
N LEU A 223 10.97 -6.25 15.29
CA LEU A 223 12.29 -5.63 15.10
C LEU A 223 12.26 -4.14 15.49
N TRP A 224 11.21 -3.43 15.04
CA TRP A 224 11.03 -2.02 15.37
C TRP A 224 10.88 -1.82 16.88
N SER A 225 9.95 -2.52 17.53
CA SER A 225 9.72 -2.37 18.98
C SER A 225 10.94 -2.80 19.79
N GLY A 226 11.67 -3.82 19.36
CA GLY A 226 12.92 -4.24 19.96
C GLY A 226 13.98 -3.16 19.99
N LYS A 227 14.12 -2.40 18.89
CA LYS A 227 15.12 -1.34 18.76
C LYS A 227 14.66 0.01 19.28
N GLN A 228 13.44 0.41 18.96
CA GLN A 228 12.98 1.79 19.19
C GLN A 228 12.15 1.95 20.46
N MET A 229 11.58 0.87 21.01
CA MET A 229 10.63 0.92 22.13
C MET A 229 11.05 0.05 23.32
N GLY A 230 12.31 -0.35 23.37
CA GLY A 230 12.88 -1.04 24.54
C GLY A 230 12.57 -2.53 24.65
N GLY A 231 11.95 -3.16 23.64
CA GLY A 231 11.65 -4.60 23.64
C GLY A 231 12.89 -5.50 23.60
N GLY A 232 14.01 -4.98 23.09
CA GLY A 232 15.31 -5.61 23.13
C GLY A 232 15.35 -7.01 22.51
N ASN A 233 16.15 -7.88 23.14
CA ASN A 233 16.39 -9.23 22.61
C ASN A 233 15.13 -10.11 22.59
N ALA A 234 14.19 -9.90 23.50
CA ALA A 234 12.93 -10.66 23.51
C ALA A 234 12.15 -10.44 22.23
N ASP A 235 11.98 -9.18 21.83
CA ASP A 235 11.28 -8.84 20.58
C ASP A 235 12.06 -9.30 19.34
N TYR A 236 13.40 -9.26 19.35
CA TYR A 236 14.23 -9.79 18.25
C TYR A 236 14.06 -11.29 18.04
N GLN A 237 13.95 -12.09 19.10
CA GLN A 237 13.69 -13.52 18.97
C GLN A 237 12.29 -13.79 18.37
N ILE A 238 11.28 -13.02 18.76
CA ILE A 238 9.93 -13.12 18.18
C ILE A 238 9.96 -12.75 16.70
N ALA A 239 10.66 -11.68 16.33
CA ALA A 239 10.82 -11.27 14.95
C ALA A 239 11.49 -12.35 14.11
N LYS A 240 12.59 -12.93 14.61
CA LYS A 240 13.29 -14.04 13.93
C LYS A 240 12.37 -15.23 13.71
N ALA A 241 11.65 -15.67 14.75
CA ALA A 241 10.72 -16.78 14.64
C ALA A 241 9.59 -16.50 13.62
N ALA A 242 9.08 -15.27 13.57
CA ALA A 242 8.06 -14.88 12.61
C ALA A 242 8.56 -14.95 11.16
N TYR A 243 9.78 -14.51 10.87
CA TYR A 243 10.39 -14.62 9.54
C TYR A 243 10.67 -16.09 9.16
N GLU A 244 11.10 -16.94 10.12
CA GLU A 244 11.25 -18.37 9.85
C GLU A 244 9.90 -19.04 9.52
N ASP A 245 8.82 -18.62 10.16
CA ASP A 245 7.48 -19.11 9.89
C ASP A 245 6.99 -18.83 8.48
N VAL A 246 7.45 -17.75 7.83
CA VAL A 246 7.11 -17.43 6.42
C VAL A 246 7.50 -18.58 5.49
N LYS A 247 8.57 -19.32 5.80
CA LYS A 247 9.03 -20.46 4.98
C LYS A 247 8.03 -21.63 4.93
N LYS A 248 7.01 -21.64 5.80
CA LYS A 248 5.91 -22.61 5.76
C LYS A 248 4.93 -22.36 4.62
N ALA A 249 4.92 -21.13 4.07
CA ALA A 249 4.14 -20.80 2.90
C ALA A 249 4.84 -21.27 1.60
N ASP A 250 4.09 -21.26 0.49
CA ASP A 250 4.66 -21.53 -0.84
C ASP A 250 5.47 -20.32 -1.34
N VAL A 251 6.64 -20.10 -0.74
CA VAL A 251 7.57 -19.02 -1.07
C VAL A 251 8.95 -19.56 -1.44
N ALA A 252 9.61 -18.90 -2.37
CA ALA A 252 10.97 -19.23 -2.79
C ALA A 252 11.63 -18.02 -3.43
N LEU A 253 12.96 -17.93 -3.34
CA LEU A 253 13.72 -16.94 -4.08
C LEU A 253 13.73 -17.27 -5.57
N GLN A 254 13.69 -16.24 -6.42
CA GLN A 254 13.96 -16.39 -7.84
C GLN A 254 15.48 -16.58 -8.06
N ASN A 255 15.83 -17.43 -9.00
CA ASN A 255 17.24 -17.65 -9.34
C ASN A 255 17.91 -16.38 -9.91
N ASP A 256 17.11 -15.55 -10.58
CA ASP A 256 17.52 -14.28 -11.16
C ASP A 256 16.68 -13.16 -10.56
N PHE A 257 17.35 -12.16 -9.98
CA PHE A 257 16.67 -11.02 -9.35
C PHE A 257 15.80 -10.23 -10.33
N THR A 258 16.18 -10.14 -11.60
CA THR A 258 15.41 -9.42 -12.62
C THR A 258 14.03 -10.06 -12.84
N LYS A 259 13.89 -11.36 -12.55
CA LYS A 259 12.61 -12.09 -12.67
C LYS A 259 11.61 -11.77 -11.57
N VAL A 260 12.05 -11.20 -10.45
CA VAL A 260 11.15 -10.86 -9.33
C VAL A 260 10.11 -9.83 -9.76
N PHE A 261 10.53 -8.84 -10.56
CA PHE A 261 9.70 -7.71 -10.98
C PHE A 261 9.32 -7.75 -12.47
N ALA A 262 9.63 -8.85 -13.15
CA ALA A 262 9.32 -8.99 -14.58
C ALA A 262 7.81 -8.99 -14.82
N PHE A 263 7.36 -8.22 -15.80
CA PHE A 263 5.95 -8.07 -16.16
C PHE A 263 5.22 -9.40 -16.36
N ASN A 264 5.86 -10.36 -17.02
CA ASN A 264 5.30 -11.67 -17.32
C ASN A 264 5.49 -12.70 -16.19
N ASN A 265 6.05 -12.31 -15.05
CA ASN A 265 6.30 -13.17 -13.89
C ASN A 265 5.67 -12.63 -12.60
N LYS A 266 4.59 -11.90 -12.73
CA LYS A 266 3.78 -11.47 -11.58
C LYS A 266 3.31 -12.69 -10.78
N LYS A 267 3.13 -12.51 -9.47
CA LYS A 267 2.72 -13.58 -8.56
C LYS A 267 3.74 -14.73 -8.42
N ASN A 268 5.02 -14.50 -8.77
CA ASN A 268 6.08 -15.47 -8.54
C ASN A 268 6.27 -15.77 -7.03
N LYS A 269 6.98 -16.85 -6.72
CA LYS A 269 7.12 -17.33 -5.34
C LYS A 269 7.92 -16.40 -4.42
N GLU A 270 8.66 -15.44 -4.93
CA GLU A 270 9.36 -14.45 -4.10
C GLU A 270 8.42 -13.33 -3.61
N ILE A 271 7.29 -13.12 -4.28
CA ILE A 271 6.27 -12.16 -3.83
C ILE A 271 5.42 -12.80 -2.73
N ILE A 272 5.34 -12.16 -1.57
CA ILE A 272 4.49 -12.56 -0.45
C ILE A 272 3.18 -11.79 -0.47
N TYR A 273 3.25 -10.49 -0.63
CA TYR A 273 2.08 -9.62 -0.77
C TYR A 273 2.40 -8.47 -1.71
N ALA A 274 1.56 -8.25 -2.69
CA ALA A 274 1.65 -7.12 -3.60
C ALA A 274 0.28 -6.47 -3.81
N VAL A 275 0.27 -5.16 -3.95
CA VAL A 275 -0.92 -4.42 -4.34
C VAL A 275 -1.12 -4.60 -5.84
N TYR A 276 -2.31 -5.04 -6.22
CA TYR A 276 -2.66 -5.29 -7.61
C TYR A 276 -2.97 -4.00 -8.36
N TYR A 277 -2.37 -3.88 -9.53
CA TYR A 277 -2.73 -2.88 -10.54
C TYR A 277 -3.06 -3.58 -11.86
N GLY A 278 -4.07 -3.10 -12.55
CA GLY A 278 -4.56 -3.69 -13.78
C GLY A 278 -5.07 -2.67 -14.78
N LYS A 279 -4.91 -2.98 -16.07
CA LYS A 279 -5.31 -2.12 -17.19
C LYS A 279 -6.77 -1.67 -17.10
N ASP A 280 -7.65 -2.58 -16.70
CA ASP A 280 -9.10 -2.38 -16.73
C ASP A 280 -9.66 -1.88 -15.37
N GLU A 281 -8.77 -1.66 -14.40
CA GLU A 281 -9.12 -1.11 -13.09
C GLU A 281 -8.38 0.21 -12.82
N LYS A 282 -7.20 0.12 -12.26
CA LYS A 282 -6.33 1.24 -11.92
C LYS A 282 -4.90 0.88 -12.29
N THR A 283 -4.26 1.74 -13.08
CA THR A 283 -2.85 1.57 -13.41
C THR A 283 -1.97 2.29 -12.38
N MET A 284 -0.81 1.77 -12.12
CA MET A 284 0.17 2.36 -11.22
C MET A 284 0.78 3.67 -11.79
N TRP A 285 0.63 3.89 -13.07
CA TRP A 285 1.15 5.05 -13.79
C TRP A 285 0.74 6.40 -13.19
N ASN A 286 -0.51 6.54 -12.77
CA ASN A 286 -1.03 7.82 -12.29
C ASN A 286 -0.63 8.14 -10.84
N ASP A 287 -0.16 7.14 -10.08
CA ASP A 287 0.16 7.33 -8.67
C ASP A 287 1.66 7.62 -8.48
N THR A 288 2.43 6.59 -8.23
CA THR A 288 3.83 6.70 -7.78
C THR A 288 4.81 6.60 -8.94
N PHE A 289 4.48 5.72 -9.90
CA PHE A 289 5.45 5.25 -10.89
C PHE A 289 5.88 6.36 -11.85
N ARG A 290 4.92 7.14 -12.34
CA ARG A 290 5.18 8.25 -13.24
C ARG A 290 6.14 9.29 -12.69
N LEU A 291 6.12 9.52 -11.37
CA LEU A 291 6.96 10.54 -10.73
C LEU A 291 8.42 10.12 -10.64
N THR A 292 8.71 8.83 -10.63
CA THR A 292 10.06 8.28 -10.50
C THR A 292 10.69 7.91 -11.84
N LEU A 293 9.91 7.88 -12.92
CA LEU A 293 10.41 7.58 -14.27
C LEU A 293 10.86 8.83 -15.00
N VAL A 294 11.84 8.65 -15.87
CA VAL A 294 12.38 9.70 -16.74
C VAL A 294 11.36 10.17 -17.76
N MET A 295 11.47 11.44 -18.14
CA MET A 295 10.68 12.04 -19.21
C MET A 295 11.29 11.68 -20.58
N GLY A 296 10.74 10.62 -21.20
CA GLY A 296 11.36 9.95 -22.35
C GLY A 296 11.74 10.84 -23.51
N SER A 297 10.83 11.71 -23.97
CA SER A 297 11.06 12.53 -25.15
C SER A 297 12.18 13.57 -25.02
N MET A 298 12.45 14.05 -23.80
CA MET A 298 13.51 15.03 -23.53
C MET A 298 14.78 14.35 -23.04
N PHE A 299 14.65 13.33 -22.23
CA PHE A 299 15.74 12.65 -21.57
C PHE A 299 16.56 11.80 -22.55
N PHE A 300 15.89 10.94 -23.31
CA PHE A 300 16.59 9.94 -24.13
C PHE A 300 17.43 10.49 -25.26
N LYS A 301 17.16 11.69 -25.72
CA LYS A 301 17.95 12.34 -26.80
C LYS A 301 19.34 12.80 -26.37
N ASN A 302 19.54 13.03 -25.09
CA ASN A 302 20.74 13.70 -24.56
C ASN A 302 21.67 12.76 -23.80
N TYR A 303 21.27 11.50 -23.61
CA TYR A 303 22.00 10.56 -22.77
C TYR A 303 22.27 9.23 -23.48
N TYR A 304 23.22 8.49 -22.95
CA TYR A 304 23.80 7.30 -23.57
C TYR A 304 23.93 6.16 -22.57
N GLU A 305 23.97 4.94 -23.08
CA GLU A 305 24.43 3.75 -22.37
C GLU A 305 25.97 3.75 -22.25
N ALA A 306 26.53 2.84 -21.46
CA ALA A 306 27.96 2.74 -21.23
C ALA A 306 28.79 2.42 -22.52
N ASP A 307 28.15 1.80 -23.50
CA ASP A 307 28.75 1.48 -24.79
C ASP A 307 28.63 2.62 -25.84
N GLY A 308 28.00 3.73 -25.46
CA GLY A 308 27.77 4.88 -26.35
C GLY A 308 26.48 4.81 -27.17
N THR A 309 25.69 3.78 -27.02
CA THR A 309 24.35 3.70 -27.63
C THR A 309 23.45 4.80 -27.09
N SER A 310 22.81 5.58 -27.98
CA SER A 310 21.83 6.59 -27.56
C SER A 310 20.64 5.94 -26.86
N LEU A 311 20.21 6.51 -25.74
CA LEU A 311 19.00 6.03 -25.06
C LEU A 311 17.74 6.19 -25.89
N ALA A 312 17.74 7.09 -26.90
CA ALA A 312 16.63 7.20 -27.85
C ALA A 312 16.47 5.95 -28.73
N GLU A 313 17.56 5.19 -28.92
CA GLU A 313 17.59 3.93 -29.69
C GLU A 313 17.46 2.69 -28.79
N SER A 314 17.52 2.89 -27.49
CA SER A 314 17.41 1.84 -26.49
C SER A 314 15.97 1.38 -26.31
N ALA A 315 15.79 0.16 -25.81
CA ALA A 315 14.50 -0.38 -25.37
C ALA A 315 13.85 0.48 -24.25
N MET A 316 14.63 1.35 -23.62
CA MET A 316 14.15 2.30 -22.61
C MET A 316 13.43 3.52 -23.21
N SER A 317 13.53 3.77 -24.51
CA SER A 317 12.87 4.90 -25.20
C SER A 317 11.35 4.93 -25.01
N ASN A 318 10.78 3.83 -24.56
CA ASN A 318 9.36 3.68 -24.24
C ASN A 318 8.97 4.19 -22.85
N MET A 319 9.90 4.56 -21.98
CA MET A 319 9.59 5.15 -20.67
C MET A 319 9.21 6.62 -20.84
N ASP A 320 8.07 7.02 -20.32
CA ASP A 320 7.55 8.40 -20.38
C ASP A 320 7.00 8.85 -19.03
N GLY A 321 7.89 9.08 -18.08
CA GLY A 321 7.57 9.62 -16.76
C GLY A 321 7.59 11.14 -16.72
N VAL A 322 7.66 11.72 -15.53
CA VAL A 322 7.84 13.15 -15.29
C VAL A 322 9.04 13.47 -14.41
N MET A 323 9.75 12.46 -13.94
CA MET A 323 10.99 12.54 -13.16
C MET A 323 11.04 13.68 -12.13
N ARG A 324 10.02 13.78 -11.31
CA ARG A 324 10.01 14.73 -10.19
C ARG A 324 10.76 14.22 -8.98
N ILE A 325 10.93 12.91 -8.89
CA ILE A 325 11.62 12.20 -7.82
C ILE A 325 12.71 11.37 -8.47
N SER A 326 13.97 11.76 -8.29
CA SER A 326 15.11 11.06 -8.85
C SER A 326 15.91 10.33 -7.78
N LEU A 327 16.70 9.35 -8.21
CA LEU A 327 17.60 8.63 -7.33
C LEU A 327 18.80 9.49 -6.94
N ASN A 328 19.19 9.42 -5.67
CA ASN A 328 20.42 10.04 -5.20
C ASN A 328 21.62 9.27 -5.74
N LYS A 329 22.35 9.90 -6.65
CA LYS A 329 23.47 9.32 -7.38
C LYS A 329 24.53 8.68 -6.47
N ASP A 330 24.89 9.36 -5.39
CA ASP A 330 25.99 8.92 -4.54
C ASP A 330 25.58 7.72 -3.68
N MET A 331 24.37 7.76 -3.13
CA MET A 331 23.85 6.66 -2.31
C MET A 331 23.67 5.36 -3.09
N TRP A 332 23.14 5.44 -4.31
CA TRP A 332 22.95 4.25 -5.13
C TRP A 332 24.26 3.64 -5.58
N LYS A 333 25.29 4.45 -5.80
CA LYS A 333 26.63 3.97 -6.12
C LYS A 333 27.27 3.19 -4.97
N GLU A 334 26.99 3.59 -3.73
CA GLU A 334 27.52 2.96 -2.52
C GLU A 334 26.69 1.75 -2.05
N LEU A 335 25.37 1.72 -2.36
CA LEU A 335 24.43 0.69 -1.90
C LEU A 335 24.78 -0.70 -2.43
N TYR A 336 25.23 -0.78 -3.68
CA TYR A 336 25.56 -2.03 -4.34
C TYR A 336 27.08 -2.20 -4.44
N ARG A 337 27.57 -3.26 -3.80
CA ARG A 337 28.99 -3.65 -3.89
C ARG A 337 29.29 -4.34 -5.20
N ASP A 338 30.56 -4.41 -5.56
CA ASP A 338 31.00 -5.15 -6.73
C ASP A 338 30.53 -6.62 -6.66
N GLY A 339 29.96 -7.11 -7.75
CA GLY A 339 29.37 -8.43 -7.83
C GLY A 339 27.92 -8.57 -7.33
N ASP A 340 27.30 -7.49 -6.81
CA ASP A 340 25.88 -7.52 -6.45
C ASP A 340 24.99 -7.44 -7.70
N THR A 341 24.44 -8.59 -8.09
CA THR A 341 23.58 -8.72 -9.28
C THR A 341 22.27 -7.93 -9.20
N ARG A 342 21.87 -7.49 -8.00
CA ARG A 342 20.66 -6.69 -7.80
C ARG A 342 20.78 -5.30 -8.41
N LYS A 343 22.00 -4.76 -8.53
CA LYS A 343 22.22 -3.45 -9.17
C LYS A 343 21.69 -3.44 -10.59
N ALA A 344 22.12 -4.36 -11.43
CA ALA A 344 21.69 -4.44 -12.83
C ALA A 344 20.17 -4.67 -12.98
N GLY A 345 19.54 -5.32 -12.02
CA GLY A 345 18.09 -5.54 -11.98
C GLY A 345 17.27 -4.39 -11.37
N SER A 346 17.94 -3.34 -10.85
CA SER A 346 17.25 -2.21 -10.18
C SER A 346 17.54 -0.87 -10.83
N LEU A 347 18.75 -0.70 -11.40
CA LEU A 347 19.28 0.58 -11.86
C LEU A 347 19.91 0.43 -13.23
N LYS A 348 19.82 1.49 -14.01
CA LYS A 348 20.58 1.67 -15.25
C LYS A 348 21.51 2.87 -15.09
N ASP A 349 22.80 2.66 -15.34
CA ASP A 349 23.80 3.71 -15.37
C ASP A 349 23.62 4.57 -16.62
N ILE A 350 23.69 5.88 -16.47
CA ILE A 350 23.43 6.85 -17.52
C ILE A 350 24.67 7.71 -17.75
N TYR A 351 24.97 7.96 -19.02
CA TYR A 351 26.13 8.70 -19.46
C TYR A 351 25.74 9.90 -20.32
N ALA A 352 26.53 10.97 -20.25
CA ALA A 352 26.49 12.09 -21.18
C ALA A 352 27.82 12.10 -22.01
N LYS A 353 27.80 12.70 -23.20
CA LYS A 353 29.00 12.96 -23.97
C LYS A 353 29.63 14.29 -23.56
N ASN A 354 30.94 14.27 -23.35
CA ASN A 354 31.75 15.45 -23.25
C ASN A 354 31.97 16.08 -24.64
N GLU A 355 32.58 17.26 -24.69
CA GLU A 355 32.92 17.96 -25.96
C GLU A 355 33.85 17.14 -26.85
N ASP A 356 34.74 16.35 -26.28
CA ASP A 356 35.66 15.44 -26.99
C ASP A 356 35.01 14.11 -27.42
N GLY A 357 33.71 13.92 -27.17
CA GLY A 357 32.98 12.72 -27.49
C GLY A 357 33.12 11.57 -26.48
N SER A 358 33.97 11.70 -25.45
CA SER A 358 34.09 10.72 -24.39
C SER A 358 32.82 10.65 -23.51
N LEU A 359 32.57 9.49 -22.88
CA LEU A 359 31.45 9.29 -22.04
C LEU A 359 31.75 9.65 -20.59
N LYS A 360 30.87 10.44 -19.98
CA LYS A 360 30.89 10.79 -18.56
C LYS A 360 29.65 10.21 -17.86
N TYR A 361 29.88 9.41 -16.83
CA TYR A 361 28.80 8.97 -15.95
C TYR A 361 28.13 10.16 -15.26
N VAL A 362 26.79 10.24 -15.35
CA VAL A 362 26.02 11.35 -14.79
C VAL A 362 25.02 10.93 -13.73
N GLY A 363 24.65 9.67 -13.63
CA GLY A 363 23.73 9.17 -12.60
C GLY A 363 23.07 7.85 -12.96
N ASN A 364 22.04 7.50 -12.21
CA ASN A 364 21.25 6.30 -12.41
C ASN A 364 19.79 6.65 -12.60
N ILE A 365 19.10 5.81 -13.33
CA ILE A 365 17.64 5.80 -13.37
C ILE A 365 17.10 4.47 -12.83
N GLN A 366 15.87 4.48 -12.37
CA GLN A 366 15.18 3.28 -11.94
C GLN A 366 14.92 2.37 -13.15
N TYR A 367 15.31 1.11 -13.03
CA TYR A 367 15.20 0.10 -14.09
C TYR A 367 14.66 -1.23 -13.57
N LYS A 368 13.92 -1.21 -12.47
CA LYS A 368 13.45 -2.39 -11.76
C LYS A 368 12.35 -3.13 -12.52
N PHE A 369 11.52 -2.39 -13.23
CA PHE A 369 10.40 -2.91 -13.99
C PHE A 369 10.83 -3.06 -15.46
N GLN A 370 11.51 -4.15 -15.73
CA GLN A 370 12.03 -4.45 -17.07
C GLN A 370 11.04 -5.34 -17.82
N GLY A 371 10.93 -5.11 -19.10
CA GLY A 371 10.18 -5.96 -20.00
C GLY A 371 9.50 -5.20 -21.12
N THR A 372 9.05 -5.94 -22.11
CA THR A 372 8.26 -5.41 -23.22
C THR A 372 6.79 -5.40 -22.79
N LEU A 373 6.10 -4.30 -23.01
CA LEU A 373 4.66 -4.26 -22.84
C LEU A 373 3.99 -5.25 -23.81
N PRO A 374 2.96 -5.99 -23.38
CA PRO A 374 2.19 -6.83 -24.29
C PRO A 374 1.57 -6.01 -25.42
N GLU A 375 1.29 -6.66 -26.53
CA GLU A 375 0.59 -6.07 -27.66
C GLU A 375 -0.75 -5.44 -27.20
N GLY A 376 -1.04 -4.24 -27.68
CA GLY A 376 -2.24 -3.47 -27.31
C GLY A 376 -2.15 -2.68 -26.00
N TYR A 377 -1.00 -2.68 -25.33
CA TYR A 377 -0.73 -1.83 -24.17
C TYR A 377 0.16 -0.65 -24.57
N ASN A 378 -0.17 0.53 -24.08
CA ASN A 378 0.72 1.68 -24.18
C ASN A 378 1.38 1.95 -22.81
N GLN A 379 2.35 2.84 -22.80
CA GLN A 379 3.12 3.16 -21.58
C GLN A 379 2.26 3.66 -20.42
N ARG A 380 1.18 4.39 -20.70
CA ARG A 380 0.24 4.88 -19.68
C ARG A 380 -0.60 3.76 -19.06
N GLN A 381 -0.57 2.58 -19.65
CA GLN A 381 -1.27 1.38 -19.18
C GLN A 381 -0.29 0.40 -18.55
N TRP A 382 0.91 0.85 -18.16
CA TRP A 382 1.86 0.01 -17.46
C TRP A 382 1.18 -0.64 -16.26
N LEU A 383 1.16 -1.96 -16.30
CA LEU A 383 0.56 -2.80 -15.27
C LEU A 383 1.65 -3.32 -14.39
N ASP A 384 1.62 -2.97 -13.14
CA ASP A 384 2.56 -3.58 -12.22
C ASP A 384 1.95 -3.74 -10.85
N ASP A 385 2.17 -4.91 -10.25
CA ASP A 385 1.87 -5.12 -8.86
C ASP A 385 2.94 -4.42 -8.02
N TYR A 386 2.53 -3.66 -7.02
CA TYR A 386 3.44 -3.01 -6.09
C TYR A 386 3.75 -3.96 -4.91
N PRO A 387 4.94 -4.59 -4.87
CA PRO A 387 5.30 -5.49 -3.79
C PRO A 387 5.44 -4.74 -2.46
N ILE A 388 4.66 -5.15 -1.46
CA ILE A 388 4.80 -4.71 -0.07
C ILE A 388 5.77 -5.63 0.66
N TYR A 389 5.60 -6.95 0.48
CA TYR A 389 6.49 -7.96 1.06
C TYR A 389 6.99 -8.93 0.00
N THR A 390 8.28 -9.14 -0.03
CA THR A 390 8.96 -10.20 -0.80
C THR A 390 9.65 -11.15 0.16
N SER A 391 10.02 -12.33 -0.31
CA SER A 391 10.82 -13.28 0.48
C SER A 391 12.12 -12.63 0.93
N VAL A 392 12.44 -12.83 2.21
CA VAL A 392 13.69 -12.32 2.77
C VAL A 392 14.83 -13.15 2.18
N ARG A 393 15.70 -12.51 1.43
CA ARG A 393 16.97 -13.12 1.04
C ARG A 393 17.85 -13.20 2.27
N ASP A 394 18.36 -14.39 2.56
CA ASP A 394 19.35 -14.54 3.61
C ASP A 394 20.51 -13.58 3.31
N LYS A 395 20.66 -12.59 4.18
CA LYS A 395 21.87 -11.79 4.21
C LYS A 395 22.94 -12.68 4.84
N LYS A 396 23.67 -13.41 4.03
CA LYS A 396 24.92 -14.01 4.44
C LYS A 396 25.99 -12.96 4.58
#